data_8e7c03e192a43fd1e5752ee39d28a96a
#
_entry.id   8e7c03e192a43fd1e5752ee39d28a96a
#
_cell.length_a   1.000
_cell.length_b   1.000
_cell.length_c   1.000
_cell.angle_alpha   90.00
_cell.angle_beta   90.00
_cell.angle_gamma   90.00
#
_symmetry.space_group_name_H-M   'P 1'
#
loop_
_entity.id
_entity.type
_entity.pdbx_description
1 polymer ?
#
loop_
_entity_poly.entity_id
_entity_poly.type
_entity_poly.pdbx_seq_one_letter_code
_entity_poly.pdbx_strand_id
1 'polypeptide(L)'
;MKNYSPHGGFHSLMTLCAKLHIFRVLLLVPLTLLLHLRRAVAAAVLGLMLLFDLAANLLARRFDLADGVAVVLDSIADLLIQAALLFALLPRFPELGVAVWALLAKLMLALVPDWIAMRRNRSARLCSGMEKALCWLCCALLLIPLMHPTLSASGARALAILLSALTAATIPLRMSCTRRSWAA
;
A
#
# COMPACT_ATOMS: atom_id res chain seq x y z
N MET A 1 31.20 31.03 12.92
CA MET A 1 30.24 29.97 13.34
C MET A 1 29.02 30.04 12.43
N LYS A 2 28.88 29.12 11.47
CA LYS A 2 27.68 29.05 10.59
C LYS A 2 26.54 28.47 11.42
N ASN A 3 25.52 29.27 11.69
CA ASN A 3 24.26 28.81 12.25
C ASN A 3 23.64 27.79 11.28
N TYR A 4 23.82 26.51 11.54
CA TYR A 4 23.08 25.45 10.88
C TYR A 4 21.64 25.52 11.42
N SER A 5 20.74 26.08 10.65
CA SER A 5 19.31 26.07 10.93
C SER A 5 18.81 24.63 10.72
N PRO A 6 18.42 23.88 11.77
CA PRO A 6 17.99 22.49 11.63
C PRO A 6 16.63 22.36 10.92
N HIS A 7 15.91 23.47 10.74
CA HIS A 7 14.57 23.50 10.15
C HIS A 7 14.54 23.26 8.62
N GLY A 8 15.59 23.64 7.89
CA GLY A 8 15.62 23.48 6.42
C GLY A 8 15.76 22.02 5.96
N GLY A 9 16.50 21.20 6.68
CA GLY A 9 16.71 19.78 6.34
C GLY A 9 15.50 18.90 6.61
N PHE A 10 14.75 19.20 7.66
CA PHE A 10 13.58 18.43 8.07
C PHE A 10 12.41 18.60 7.07
N HIS A 11 12.12 19.80 6.64
CA HIS A 11 11.13 20.08 5.60
C HIS A 11 11.48 19.41 4.26
N SER A 12 12.74 19.37 3.89
CA SER A 12 13.21 18.71 2.67
C SER A 12 12.98 17.18 2.71
N LEU A 13 13.20 16.54 3.84
CA LEU A 13 12.99 15.10 4.02
C LEU A 13 11.50 14.71 4.06
N MET A 14 10.65 15.50 4.73
CA MET A 14 9.20 15.30 4.69
C MET A 14 8.66 15.40 3.27
N THR A 15 9.10 16.42 2.51
CA THR A 15 8.71 16.56 1.10
C THR A 15 9.24 15.42 0.24
N LEU A 16 10.38 14.81 0.57
CA LEU A 16 10.92 13.66 -0.14
C LEU A 16 10.05 12.41 0.06
N CYS A 17 9.63 12.09 1.29
CA CYS A 17 8.73 10.97 1.55
C CYS A 17 7.40 11.13 0.80
N ALA A 18 6.78 12.31 0.86
CA ALA A 18 5.55 12.59 0.12
C ALA A 18 5.74 12.45 -1.40
N LYS A 19 6.85 12.94 -1.96
CA LYS A 19 7.19 12.78 -3.38
C LYS A 19 7.35 11.31 -3.78
N LEU A 20 7.96 10.47 -2.94
CA LEU A 20 8.10 9.04 -3.22
C LEU A 20 6.73 8.35 -3.29
N HIS A 21 5.79 8.68 -2.39
CA HIS A 21 4.43 8.13 -2.46
C HIS A 21 3.66 8.62 -3.69
N ILE A 22 3.77 9.91 -4.05
CA ILE A 22 3.17 10.44 -5.28
C ILE A 22 3.75 9.75 -6.50
N PHE A 23 5.08 9.56 -6.55
CA PHE A 23 5.73 8.88 -7.66
C PHE A 23 5.27 7.42 -7.79
N ARG A 24 5.03 6.71 -6.68
CA ARG A 24 4.41 5.36 -6.70
C ARG A 24 3.03 5.38 -7.34
N VAL A 25 2.19 6.36 -7.00
CA VAL A 25 0.85 6.50 -7.61
C VAL A 25 0.95 6.79 -9.11
N LEU A 26 1.88 7.62 -9.53
CA LEU A 26 2.13 7.89 -10.95
C LEU A 26 2.60 6.64 -11.72
N LEU A 27 3.38 5.76 -11.09
CA LEU A 27 3.80 4.48 -11.69
C LEU A 27 2.65 3.49 -11.89
N LEU A 28 1.46 3.71 -11.30
CA LEU A 28 0.28 2.89 -11.59
C LEU A 28 -0.16 2.98 -13.05
N VAL A 29 -0.02 4.14 -13.69
CA VAL A 29 -0.41 4.32 -15.09
C VAL A 29 0.40 3.41 -16.02
N PRO A 30 1.75 3.45 -16.03
CA PRO A 30 2.52 2.52 -16.83
C PRO A 30 2.33 1.05 -16.37
N LEU A 31 2.14 0.80 -15.07
CA LEU A 31 1.88 -0.55 -14.57
C LEU A 31 0.63 -1.15 -15.22
N THR A 32 -0.51 -0.44 -15.19
CA THR A 32 -1.76 -0.92 -15.77
C THR A 32 -1.67 -1.16 -17.27
N LEU A 33 -0.99 -0.29 -18.00
CA LEU A 33 -0.74 -0.46 -19.44
C LEU A 33 0.15 -1.69 -19.71
N LEU A 34 1.22 -1.86 -18.95
CA LEU A 34 2.18 -2.96 -19.12
C LEU A 34 1.61 -4.32 -18.72
N LEU A 35 0.65 -4.38 -17.78
CA LEU A 35 -0.04 -5.61 -17.39
C LEU A 35 -0.68 -6.31 -18.60
N HIS A 36 -1.16 -5.55 -19.57
CA HIS A 36 -1.77 -6.07 -20.81
C HIS A 36 -0.74 -6.38 -21.91
N LEU A 37 0.36 -5.62 -21.97
CA LEU A 37 1.33 -5.69 -23.06
C LEU A 37 2.52 -6.58 -22.77
N ARG A 38 3.17 -6.43 -21.61
CA ARG A 38 4.44 -7.10 -21.23
C ARG A 38 4.49 -7.42 -19.74
N ARG A 39 4.06 -8.61 -19.36
CA ARG A 39 3.97 -9.05 -17.95
C ARG A 39 5.28 -8.98 -17.17
N ALA A 40 6.41 -9.38 -17.79
CA ALA A 40 7.71 -9.32 -17.13
C ALA A 40 8.11 -7.88 -16.78
N VAL A 41 7.82 -6.92 -17.68
CA VAL A 41 8.09 -5.51 -17.44
C VAL A 41 7.13 -4.96 -16.36
N ALA A 42 5.86 -5.37 -16.38
CA ALA A 42 4.91 -5.01 -15.32
C ALA A 42 5.37 -5.52 -13.94
N ALA A 43 5.89 -6.75 -13.86
CA ALA A 43 6.45 -7.30 -12.63
C ALA A 43 7.68 -6.50 -12.15
N ALA A 44 8.56 -6.07 -13.07
CA ALA A 44 9.70 -5.22 -12.74
C ALA A 44 9.26 -3.84 -12.22
N VAL A 45 8.27 -3.22 -12.86
CA VAL A 45 7.69 -1.94 -12.39
C VAL A 45 7.07 -2.09 -11.00
N LEU A 46 6.33 -3.18 -10.75
CA LEU A 46 5.79 -3.46 -9.43
C LEU A 46 6.90 -3.64 -8.38
N GLY A 47 7.96 -4.38 -8.72
CA GLY A 47 9.13 -4.52 -7.86
C GLY A 47 9.77 -3.17 -7.52
N LEU A 48 9.89 -2.29 -8.50
CA LEU A 48 10.39 -0.92 -8.30
C LEU A 48 9.48 -0.11 -7.37
N MET A 49 8.15 -0.22 -7.53
CA MET A 49 7.19 0.44 -6.64
C MET A 49 7.31 -0.05 -5.19
N LEU A 50 7.51 -1.36 -4.98
CA LEU A 50 7.74 -1.93 -3.65
C LEU A 50 9.08 -1.46 -3.04
N LEU A 51 10.12 -1.30 -3.85
CA LEU A 51 11.41 -0.74 -3.40
C LEU A 51 11.27 0.72 -2.96
N PHE A 52 10.53 1.54 -3.72
CA PHE A 52 10.25 2.92 -3.31
C PHE A 52 9.45 2.99 -2.03
N ASP A 53 8.50 2.07 -1.84
CA ASP A 53 7.75 1.97 -0.60
C ASP A 53 8.65 1.62 0.59
N LEU A 54 9.51 0.62 0.42
CA LEU A 54 10.48 0.24 1.45
C LEU A 54 11.39 1.42 1.80
N ALA A 55 11.94 2.11 0.79
CA ALA A 55 12.80 3.27 1.00
C ALA A 55 12.08 4.40 1.75
N ALA A 56 10.85 4.76 1.34
CA ALA A 56 10.05 5.79 1.99
C ALA A 56 9.76 5.43 3.45
N ASN A 57 9.39 4.17 3.73
CA ASN A 57 9.11 3.70 5.09
C ASN A 57 10.37 3.68 5.98
N LEU A 58 11.52 3.26 5.43
CA LEU A 58 12.79 3.28 6.16
C LEU A 58 13.21 4.71 6.51
N LEU A 59 13.09 5.64 5.55
CA LEU A 59 13.35 7.06 5.78
C LEU A 59 12.43 7.64 6.86
N ALA A 60 11.12 7.43 6.71
CA ALA A 60 10.13 7.93 7.65
C ALA A 60 10.40 7.45 9.09
N ARG A 61 10.75 6.17 9.25
CA ARG A 61 11.07 5.60 10.57
C ARG A 61 12.40 6.10 11.14
N ARG A 62 13.44 6.21 10.28
CA ARG A 62 14.79 6.61 10.71
C ARG A 62 14.84 8.07 11.18
N PHE A 63 14.01 8.93 10.60
CA PHE A 63 14.00 10.37 10.86
C PHE A 63 12.77 10.83 11.64
N ASP A 64 11.93 9.88 12.13
CA ASP A 64 10.67 10.15 12.85
C ASP A 64 9.75 11.15 12.12
N LEU A 65 9.66 11.00 10.79
CA LEU A 65 8.91 11.86 9.90
C LEU A 65 7.44 11.40 9.82
N ALA A 66 6.76 11.30 10.95
CA ALA A 66 5.36 10.91 11.00
C ALA A 66 4.44 12.10 10.63
N ASP A 67 4.37 12.42 9.34
CA ASP A 67 3.37 13.36 8.84
C ASP A 67 2.06 12.62 8.52
N GLY A 68 0.94 13.12 9.07
CA GLY A 68 -0.39 12.53 8.85
C GLY A 68 -0.78 12.42 7.37
N VAL A 69 -0.37 13.39 6.56
CA VAL A 69 -0.62 13.39 5.10
C VAL A 69 0.17 12.26 4.42
N ALA A 70 1.44 12.08 4.77
CA ALA A 70 2.27 11.01 4.20
C ALA A 70 1.71 9.63 4.54
N VAL A 71 1.20 9.42 5.76
CA VAL A 71 0.58 8.17 6.20
C VAL A 71 -0.69 7.84 5.41
N VAL A 72 -1.54 8.84 5.15
CA VAL A 72 -2.76 8.67 4.35
C VAL A 72 -2.41 8.38 2.89
N LEU A 73 -1.46 9.12 2.31
CA LEU A 73 -0.99 8.90 0.93
C LEU A 73 -0.39 7.50 0.76
N ASP A 74 0.37 7.02 1.73
CA ASP A 74 0.92 5.66 1.74
C ASP A 74 -0.19 4.60 1.72
N SER A 75 -1.19 4.75 2.58
CA SER A 75 -2.34 3.83 2.64
C SER A 75 -3.16 3.84 1.34
N ILE A 76 -3.38 5.01 0.74
CA ILE A 76 -4.07 5.16 -0.54
C ILE A 76 -3.26 4.48 -1.66
N ALA A 77 -1.94 4.70 -1.72
CA ALA A 77 -1.08 4.12 -2.72
C ALA A 77 -1.12 2.58 -2.67
N ASP A 78 -1.04 1.99 -1.48
CA ASP A 78 -1.14 0.53 -1.30
C ASP A 78 -2.47 -0.04 -1.77
N LEU A 79 -3.58 0.63 -1.43
CA LEU A 79 -4.92 0.23 -1.88
C LEU A 79 -5.07 0.32 -3.39
N LEU A 80 -4.57 1.40 -4.01
CA LEU A 80 -4.64 1.60 -5.46
C LEU A 80 -3.80 0.56 -6.21
N ILE A 81 -2.61 0.20 -5.71
CA ILE A 81 -1.77 -0.85 -6.32
C ILE A 81 -2.49 -2.20 -6.27
N GLN A 82 -3.03 -2.58 -5.11
CA GLN A 82 -3.76 -3.84 -4.95
C GLN A 82 -5.01 -3.86 -5.83
N ALA A 83 -5.78 -2.76 -5.89
CA ALA A 83 -6.95 -2.64 -6.73
C ALA A 83 -6.60 -2.77 -8.22
N ALA A 84 -5.58 -2.03 -8.69
CA ALA A 84 -5.16 -2.09 -10.09
C ALA A 84 -4.75 -3.50 -10.52
N LEU A 85 -3.98 -4.21 -9.68
CA LEU A 85 -3.59 -5.60 -9.94
C LEU A 85 -4.79 -6.55 -9.96
N LEU A 86 -5.70 -6.45 -8.98
CA LEU A 86 -6.90 -7.27 -8.92
C LEU A 86 -7.80 -7.03 -10.13
N PHE A 87 -8.08 -5.78 -10.48
CA PHE A 87 -8.92 -5.46 -11.65
C PHE A 87 -8.30 -5.92 -12.96
N ALA A 88 -6.98 -5.85 -13.11
CA ALA A 88 -6.28 -6.34 -14.30
C ALA A 88 -6.31 -7.87 -14.41
N LEU A 89 -6.37 -8.59 -13.29
CA LEU A 89 -6.40 -10.05 -13.25
C LEU A 89 -7.83 -10.61 -13.30
N LEU A 90 -8.83 -9.84 -12.87
CA LEU A 90 -10.23 -10.27 -12.75
C LEU A 90 -10.82 -10.86 -14.06
N PRO A 91 -10.57 -10.30 -15.27
CA PRO A 91 -11.09 -10.89 -16.51
C PRO A 91 -10.58 -12.31 -16.80
N ARG A 92 -9.42 -12.69 -16.22
CA ARG A 92 -8.83 -14.02 -16.41
C ARG A 92 -9.15 -14.98 -15.26
N PHE A 93 -9.29 -14.43 -14.05
CA PHE A 93 -9.49 -15.17 -12.81
C PHE A 93 -10.66 -14.56 -12.04
N PRO A 94 -11.92 -14.83 -12.46
CA PRO A 94 -13.11 -14.23 -11.84
C PRO A 94 -13.24 -14.61 -10.36
N GLU A 95 -12.59 -15.72 -9.92
CA GLU A 95 -12.52 -16.13 -8.53
C GLU A 95 -11.88 -15.09 -7.61
N LEU A 96 -11.00 -14.22 -8.15
CA LEU A 96 -10.39 -13.12 -7.41
C LEU A 96 -11.41 -12.03 -7.00
N GLY A 97 -12.65 -12.08 -7.49
CA GLY A 97 -13.71 -11.15 -7.11
C GLY A 97 -13.95 -11.11 -5.59
N VAL A 98 -13.76 -12.20 -4.88
CA VAL A 98 -13.87 -12.23 -3.40
C VAL A 98 -12.80 -11.33 -2.76
N ALA A 99 -11.59 -11.32 -3.29
CA ALA A 99 -10.52 -10.44 -2.80
C ALA A 99 -10.81 -8.96 -3.06
N VAL A 100 -11.55 -8.62 -4.12
CA VAL A 100 -12.01 -7.24 -4.37
C VAL A 100 -12.95 -6.77 -3.25
N TRP A 101 -13.89 -7.60 -2.82
CA TRP A 101 -14.78 -7.27 -1.70
C TRP A 101 -14.02 -7.10 -0.39
N ALA A 102 -13.03 -7.94 -0.12
CA ALA A 102 -12.15 -7.79 1.04
C ALA A 102 -11.37 -6.47 0.99
N LEU A 103 -10.89 -6.06 -0.19
CA LEU A 103 -10.20 -4.78 -0.38
C LEU A 103 -11.14 -3.58 -0.17
N LEU A 104 -12.39 -3.65 -0.65
CA LEU A 104 -13.40 -2.63 -0.41
C LEU A 104 -13.75 -2.51 1.08
N ALA A 105 -13.89 -3.64 1.78
CA ALA A 105 -14.08 -3.65 3.23
C ALA A 105 -12.88 -2.98 3.96
N LYS A 106 -11.66 -3.30 3.56
CA LYS A 106 -10.45 -2.63 4.08
C LYS A 106 -10.49 -1.11 3.84
N LEU A 107 -10.87 -0.68 2.64
CA LEU A 107 -11.00 0.74 2.30
C LEU A 107 -11.94 1.46 3.28
N MET A 108 -13.12 0.90 3.51
CA MET A 108 -14.13 1.52 4.39
C MET A 108 -13.72 1.49 5.86
N LEU A 109 -13.21 0.36 6.34
CA LEU A 109 -12.92 0.16 7.76
C LEU A 109 -11.58 0.74 8.22
N ALA A 110 -10.62 0.92 7.31
CA ALA A 110 -9.30 1.42 7.63
C ALA A 110 -9.11 2.88 7.22
N LEU A 111 -9.45 3.24 6.00
CA LEU A 111 -9.17 4.59 5.46
C LEU A 111 -10.09 5.66 6.06
N VAL A 112 -11.36 5.34 6.30
CA VAL A 112 -12.32 6.29 6.86
C VAL A 112 -11.92 6.77 8.27
N PRO A 113 -11.56 5.88 9.21
CA PRO A 113 -11.06 6.30 10.52
C PRO A 113 -9.80 7.16 10.45
N ASP A 114 -8.87 6.84 9.55
CA ASP A 114 -7.64 7.63 9.36
C ASP A 114 -7.94 9.03 8.85
N TRP A 115 -8.86 9.16 7.90
CA TRP A 115 -9.34 10.45 7.41
C TRP A 115 -9.98 11.29 8.51
N ILE A 116 -10.81 10.67 9.36
CA ILE A 116 -11.44 11.35 10.50
C ILE A 116 -10.39 11.80 11.52
N ALA A 117 -9.38 10.94 11.80
CA ALA A 117 -8.28 11.27 12.71
C ALA A 117 -7.47 12.47 12.19
N MET A 118 -7.16 12.50 10.90
CA MET A 118 -6.45 13.59 10.25
C MET A 118 -7.26 14.92 10.35
N ARG A 119 -8.58 14.90 10.10
CA ARG A 119 -9.42 16.09 10.24
C ARG A 119 -9.48 16.65 11.67
N ARG A 120 -9.27 15.80 12.67
CA ARG A 120 -9.25 16.20 14.09
C ARG A 120 -7.86 16.63 14.59
N ASN A 121 -6.90 16.89 13.68
CA ASN A 121 -5.52 17.25 14.01
C ASN A 121 -4.83 16.25 14.97
N ARG A 122 -5.23 14.98 14.92
CA ARG A 122 -4.58 13.93 15.70
C ARG A 122 -3.48 13.30 14.85
N SER A 123 -2.32 13.05 15.47
CA SER A 123 -1.20 12.41 14.78
C SER A 123 -1.62 11.02 14.26
N ALA A 124 -1.74 10.88 12.95
CA ALA A 124 -1.88 9.56 12.35
C ALA A 124 -0.55 8.83 12.55
N ARG A 125 -0.58 7.64 13.15
CA ARG A 125 0.64 6.84 13.32
C ARG A 125 0.92 6.06 12.05
N LEU A 126 2.21 5.96 11.71
CA LEU A 126 2.68 5.07 10.65
C LEU A 126 2.12 3.66 10.83
N CYS A 127 1.80 3.01 9.72
CA CYS A 127 1.40 1.60 9.71
C CYS A 127 2.36 0.75 10.55
N SER A 128 1.82 -0.22 11.27
CA SER A 128 2.68 -1.20 11.95
C SER A 128 3.54 -1.93 10.91
N GLY A 129 4.77 -2.30 11.28
CA GLY A 129 5.63 -3.07 10.36
C GLY A 129 4.96 -4.35 9.86
N MET A 130 4.12 -4.97 10.68
CA MET A 130 3.36 -6.17 10.34
C MET A 130 2.28 -5.88 9.30
N GLU A 131 1.54 -4.77 9.41
CA GLU A 131 0.55 -4.36 8.42
C GLU A 131 1.19 -4.16 7.04
N LYS A 132 2.33 -3.46 6.99
CA LYS A 132 3.09 -3.27 5.75
C LYS A 132 3.59 -4.58 5.16
N ALA A 133 4.13 -5.48 5.99
CA ALA A 133 4.58 -6.79 5.53
C ALA A 133 3.43 -7.61 4.91
N LEU A 134 2.23 -7.55 5.50
CA LEU A 134 1.04 -8.20 4.94
C LEU A 134 0.60 -7.57 3.60
N CYS A 135 0.67 -6.23 3.48
CA CYS A 135 0.39 -5.55 2.21
C CYS A 135 1.38 -5.97 1.11
N TRP A 136 2.67 -6.04 1.43
CA TRP A 136 3.69 -6.51 0.49
C TRP A 136 3.49 -7.97 0.10
N LEU A 137 3.13 -8.81 1.07
CA LEU A 137 2.81 -10.21 0.82
C LEU A 137 1.62 -10.34 -0.14
N CYS A 138 0.56 -9.55 0.03
CA CYS A 138 -0.58 -9.50 -0.89
C CYS A 138 -0.13 -9.12 -2.31
N CYS A 139 0.71 -8.08 -2.46
CA CYS A 139 1.24 -7.67 -3.76
C CYS A 139 2.13 -8.76 -4.39
N ALA A 140 2.98 -9.42 -3.60
CA ALA A 140 3.81 -10.53 -4.06
C ALA A 140 2.98 -11.75 -4.52
N LEU A 141 1.91 -12.07 -3.78
CA LEU A 141 0.99 -13.14 -4.16
C LEU A 141 0.24 -12.85 -5.46
N LEU A 142 -0.09 -11.58 -5.73
CA LEU A 142 -0.71 -11.16 -7.00
C LEU A 142 0.24 -11.27 -8.20
N LEU A 143 1.57 -11.36 -7.99
CA LEU A 143 2.52 -11.69 -9.06
C LEU A 143 2.38 -13.12 -9.57
N ILE A 144 1.90 -14.06 -8.73
CA ILE A 144 1.77 -15.47 -9.13
C ILE A 144 0.86 -15.62 -10.35
N PRO A 145 -0.43 -15.17 -10.33
CA PRO A 145 -1.30 -15.29 -11.50
C PRO A 145 -0.86 -14.38 -12.66
N LEU A 146 -0.10 -13.33 -12.37
CA LEU A 146 0.48 -12.48 -13.41
C LEU A 146 1.55 -13.22 -14.21
N MET A 147 2.44 -13.97 -13.53
CA MET A 147 3.53 -14.72 -14.16
C MET A 147 3.06 -16.08 -14.70
N HIS A 148 2.06 -16.69 -14.07
CA HIS A 148 1.53 -18.00 -14.45
C HIS A 148 0.09 -17.92 -14.95
N PRO A 149 -0.12 -17.59 -16.24
CA PRO A 149 -1.46 -17.42 -16.82
C PRO A 149 -2.29 -18.71 -16.90
N THR A 150 -1.65 -19.87 -16.71
CA THR A 150 -2.26 -21.20 -16.76
C THR A 150 -2.64 -21.71 -15.37
N LEU A 151 -2.78 -20.82 -14.38
CA LEU A 151 -3.19 -21.20 -13.05
C LEU A 151 -4.57 -21.88 -13.11
N SER A 152 -4.70 -23.03 -12.44
CA SER A 152 -5.97 -23.76 -12.37
C SER A 152 -7.03 -22.99 -11.59
N ALA A 153 -8.32 -23.21 -11.87
CA ALA A 153 -9.40 -22.56 -11.14
C ALA A 153 -9.34 -22.83 -9.63
N SER A 154 -8.91 -24.03 -9.22
CA SER A 154 -8.69 -24.36 -7.80
C SER A 154 -7.56 -23.53 -7.19
N GLY A 155 -6.46 -23.35 -7.92
CA GLY A 155 -5.36 -22.50 -7.48
C GLY A 155 -5.77 -21.03 -7.38
N ALA A 156 -6.55 -20.53 -8.33
CA ALA A 156 -7.09 -19.17 -8.30
C ALA A 156 -8.03 -18.94 -7.10
N ARG A 157 -8.89 -19.93 -6.76
CA ARG A 157 -9.76 -19.89 -5.57
C ARG A 157 -8.94 -19.87 -4.28
N ALA A 158 -7.96 -20.77 -4.15
CA ALA A 158 -7.08 -20.81 -2.98
C ALA A 158 -6.36 -19.47 -2.79
N LEU A 159 -5.85 -18.88 -3.87
CA LEU A 159 -5.21 -17.57 -3.87
C LEU A 159 -6.20 -16.47 -3.45
N ALA A 160 -7.44 -16.48 -3.97
CA ALA A 160 -8.47 -15.50 -3.61
C ALA A 160 -8.81 -15.55 -2.12
N ILE A 161 -8.96 -16.77 -1.55
CA ILE A 161 -9.20 -16.95 -0.11
C ILE A 161 -8.02 -16.44 0.70
N LEU A 162 -6.79 -16.78 0.31
CA LEU A 162 -5.58 -16.35 1.00
C LEU A 162 -5.43 -14.82 0.97
N LEU A 163 -5.62 -14.19 -0.18
CA LEU A 163 -5.59 -12.73 -0.32
C LEU A 163 -6.67 -12.06 0.52
N SER A 164 -7.88 -12.61 0.54
CA SER A 164 -8.98 -12.08 1.36
C SER A 164 -8.67 -12.20 2.85
N ALA A 165 -8.13 -13.33 3.30
CA ALA A 165 -7.74 -13.53 4.69
C ALA A 165 -6.61 -12.57 5.12
N LEU A 166 -5.57 -12.42 4.30
CA LEU A 166 -4.47 -11.50 4.56
C LEU A 166 -4.97 -10.04 4.59
N THR A 167 -5.81 -9.64 3.63
CA THR A 167 -6.41 -8.31 3.60
C THR A 167 -7.27 -8.06 4.83
N ALA A 168 -8.09 -9.02 5.23
CA ALA A 168 -8.89 -8.93 6.45
C ALA A 168 -8.04 -8.83 7.72
N ALA A 169 -6.90 -9.54 7.79
CA ALA A 169 -5.97 -9.45 8.91
C ALA A 169 -5.30 -8.07 9.06
N THR A 170 -5.19 -7.29 7.98
CA THR A 170 -4.66 -5.92 8.07
C THR A 170 -5.63 -4.94 8.75
N ILE A 171 -6.94 -5.20 8.72
CA ILE A 171 -7.97 -4.31 9.28
C ILE A 171 -7.81 -4.12 10.80
N PRO A 172 -7.80 -5.16 11.65
CA PRO A 172 -7.64 -4.99 13.08
C PRO A 172 -6.28 -4.40 13.47
N LEU A 173 -5.22 -4.71 12.72
CA LEU A 173 -3.91 -4.11 12.92
C LEU A 173 -3.97 -2.59 12.73
N ARG A 174 -4.61 -2.14 11.68
CA ARG A 174 -4.78 -0.71 11.39
C ARG A 174 -5.66 -0.03 12.45
N MET A 175 -6.81 -0.62 12.78
CA MET A 175 -7.71 -0.09 13.79
C MET A 175 -7.04 0.02 15.17
N SER A 176 -6.19 -0.93 15.55
CA SER A 176 -5.46 -0.88 16.81
C SER A 176 -4.45 0.29 16.85
N CYS A 177 -3.79 0.58 15.75
CA CYS A 177 -2.90 1.74 15.62
C CYS A 177 -3.67 3.05 15.75
N THR A 178 -4.82 3.17 15.08
CA THR A 178 -5.66 4.36 15.13
C THR A 178 -6.24 4.59 16.53
N ARG A 179 -6.71 3.54 17.22
CA ARG A 179 -7.20 3.64 18.60
C ARG A 179 -6.12 4.13 19.57
N ARG A 180 -4.89 3.65 19.45
CA ARG A 180 -3.79 4.11 20.31
C ARG A 180 -3.46 5.58 20.10
N SER A 181 -3.64 6.10 18.89
CA SER A 181 -3.47 7.53 18.62
C SER A 181 -4.62 8.39 19.18
N TRP A 182 -5.77 7.79 19.49
CA TRP A 182 -6.92 8.50 20.10
C TRP A 182 -6.83 8.55 21.62
N ALA A 183 -6.11 7.64 22.23
CA ALA A 183 -5.94 7.54 23.68
C ALA A 183 -4.72 8.35 24.21
N ALA A 184 -3.85 8.82 23.33
CA ALA A 184 -2.69 9.66 23.65
C ALA A 184 -2.97 11.13 23.32
#